data_05f50dd84c38fc20a954ccc39dc0d507
#
_entry.id   05f50dd84c38fc20a954ccc39dc0d507
#
_cell.length_a   1.000
_cell.length_b   1.000
_cell.length_c   1.000
_cell.angle_alpha   90.00
_cell.angle_beta   90.00
_cell.angle_gamma   90.00
#
_symmetry.space_group_name_H-M   'P 1'
#
loop_
_entity.id
_entity.type
_entity.pdbx_description
1 polymer ?
#
loop_
_entity_poly.entity_id
_entity_poly.type
_entity_poly.pdbx_seq_one_letter_code
_entity_poly.pdbx_strand_id
1 'polypeptide(L)'
;YPFIETIAVQRMAHQLYERDITLIPRIMSEWAHSRTGIDLHPGAKIGSHFFIDHGTGTVVGETTIIGNNVKIYHGVTLGAKSTSRVEELRGSKRHPTIEDGVTIYPGATILGGETVIGSNSTIGGNVFLIHSVPPDSLAIAEDISVNITQKASQTEI
;
A
#
# COMPACT_ATOMS: atom_id res chain seq x y z
N TYR A 1 14.75 -4.86 -10.77
CA TYR A 1 13.81 -4.37 -9.74
C TYR A 1 12.64 -5.35 -9.64
N PRO A 2 12.38 -5.95 -8.44
CA PRO A 2 11.22 -6.83 -8.22
C PRO A 2 9.88 -6.20 -8.61
N PHE A 3 9.77 -4.89 -8.44
CA PHE A 3 8.60 -4.10 -8.83
C PHE A 3 8.21 -4.28 -10.31
N ILE A 4 9.18 -4.32 -11.24
CA ILE A 4 8.89 -4.42 -12.69
C ILE A 4 8.17 -5.74 -12.97
N GLU A 5 8.61 -6.84 -12.36
CA GLU A 5 7.97 -8.15 -12.47
C GLU A 5 6.53 -8.10 -11.92
N THR A 6 6.36 -7.52 -10.72
CA THR A 6 5.06 -7.45 -10.06
C THR A 6 4.07 -6.59 -10.82
N ILE A 7 4.48 -5.39 -11.29
CA ILE A 7 3.56 -4.49 -12.01
C ILE A 7 3.18 -5.04 -13.39
N ALA A 8 4.11 -5.71 -14.08
CA ALA A 8 3.80 -6.36 -15.34
C ALA A 8 2.74 -7.45 -15.17
N VAL A 9 2.90 -8.29 -14.15
CA VAL A 9 1.91 -9.33 -13.82
C VAL A 9 0.58 -8.69 -13.40
N GLN A 10 0.59 -7.65 -12.56
CA GLN A 10 -0.61 -6.97 -12.12
C GLN A 10 -1.39 -6.37 -13.31
N ARG A 11 -0.72 -5.73 -14.27
CA ARG A 11 -1.36 -5.17 -15.46
C ARG A 11 -2.07 -6.24 -16.30
N MET A 12 -1.45 -7.40 -16.50
CA MET A 12 -2.05 -8.53 -17.21
C MET A 12 -3.21 -9.13 -16.41
N ALA A 13 -3.01 -9.36 -15.12
CA ALA A 13 -4.02 -9.93 -14.23
C ALA A 13 -5.25 -9.00 -14.11
N HIS A 14 -5.03 -7.69 -14.07
CA HIS A 14 -6.11 -6.70 -14.04
C HIS A 14 -7.01 -6.78 -15.29
N GLN A 15 -6.44 -6.97 -16.47
CA GLN A 15 -7.22 -7.13 -17.70
C GLN A 15 -8.12 -8.38 -17.70
N LEU A 16 -7.68 -9.44 -17.04
CA LEU A 16 -8.50 -10.65 -16.86
C LEU A 16 -9.55 -10.44 -15.77
N TYR A 17 -9.18 -9.78 -14.68
CA TYR A 17 -10.09 -9.43 -13.58
C TYR A 17 -11.26 -8.56 -14.05
N GLU A 18 -11.03 -7.56 -14.87
CA GLU A 18 -12.06 -6.68 -15.47
C GLU A 18 -13.02 -7.44 -16.43
N ARG A 19 -12.69 -8.70 -16.79
CA ARG A 19 -13.53 -9.61 -17.59
C ARG A 19 -14.22 -10.69 -16.75
N ASP A 20 -14.34 -10.46 -15.44
CA ASP A 20 -14.94 -11.40 -14.48
C ASP A 20 -14.24 -12.78 -14.39
N ILE A 21 -12.99 -12.86 -14.84
CA ILE A 21 -12.14 -14.03 -14.60
C ILE A 21 -11.53 -13.89 -13.21
N THR A 22 -11.90 -14.75 -12.27
CA THR A 22 -11.52 -14.56 -10.86
C THR A 22 -10.28 -15.36 -10.44
N LEU A 23 -10.19 -16.61 -10.83
CA LEU A 23 -9.16 -17.54 -10.33
C LEU A 23 -7.77 -17.28 -10.95
N ILE A 24 -7.70 -17.12 -12.26
CA ILE A 24 -6.41 -16.95 -12.95
C ILE A 24 -5.68 -15.67 -12.51
N PRO A 25 -6.33 -14.48 -12.46
CA PRO A 25 -5.70 -13.27 -11.94
C PRO A 25 -5.16 -13.43 -10.52
N ARG A 26 -5.88 -14.17 -9.65
CA ARG A 26 -5.43 -14.43 -8.29
C ARG A 26 -4.17 -15.31 -8.28
N ILE A 27 -4.13 -16.37 -9.05
CA ILE A 27 -2.94 -17.21 -9.19
C ILE A 27 -1.74 -16.41 -9.69
N MET A 28 -1.95 -15.52 -10.66
CA MET A 28 -0.91 -14.65 -11.21
C MET A 28 -0.35 -13.70 -10.13
N SER A 29 -1.22 -13.05 -9.35
CA SER A 29 -0.78 -12.14 -8.28
C SER A 29 -0.05 -12.88 -7.16
N GLU A 30 -0.51 -14.07 -6.76
CA GLU A 30 0.18 -14.88 -5.75
C GLU A 30 1.56 -15.36 -6.23
N TRP A 31 1.66 -15.70 -7.51
CA TRP A 31 2.95 -16.05 -8.10
C TRP A 31 3.94 -14.88 -8.04
N ALA A 32 3.52 -13.68 -8.42
CA ALA A 32 4.36 -12.48 -8.33
C ALA A 32 4.72 -12.14 -6.88
N HIS A 33 3.73 -12.21 -5.96
CA HIS A 33 3.93 -11.98 -4.53
C HIS A 33 4.97 -12.93 -3.94
N SER A 34 4.87 -14.23 -4.23
CA SER A 34 5.81 -15.24 -3.71
C SER A 34 7.27 -15.00 -4.12
N ARG A 35 7.50 -14.36 -5.26
CA ARG A 35 8.84 -14.07 -5.80
C ARG A 35 9.40 -12.74 -5.34
N THR A 36 8.53 -11.76 -5.12
CA THR A 36 8.95 -10.35 -4.93
C THR A 36 8.66 -9.80 -3.54
N GLY A 37 7.76 -10.46 -2.78
CA GLY A 37 7.26 -9.95 -1.52
C GLY A 37 6.33 -8.74 -1.67
N ILE A 38 5.84 -8.46 -2.90
CA ILE A 38 4.96 -7.33 -3.21
C ILE A 38 3.58 -7.88 -3.59
N ASP A 39 2.56 -7.59 -2.80
CA ASP A 39 1.17 -8.03 -3.03
C ASP A 39 0.34 -6.92 -3.68
N LEU A 40 0.14 -6.98 -5.00
CA LEU A 40 -0.77 -6.11 -5.73
C LEU A 40 -2.00 -6.89 -6.17
N HIS A 41 -3.16 -6.55 -5.59
CA HIS A 41 -4.40 -7.23 -5.96
C HIS A 41 -4.79 -6.92 -7.43
N PRO A 42 -5.23 -7.92 -8.21
CA PRO A 42 -5.63 -7.71 -9.61
C PRO A 42 -6.73 -6.66 -9.81
N GLY A 43 -7.64 -6.52 -8.84
CA GLY A 43 -8.72 -5.52 -8.87
C GLY A 43 -8.26 -4.08 -8.64
N ALA A 44 -7.07 -3.85 -8.13
CA ALA A 44 -6.55 -2.50 -7.91
C ALA A 44 -6.40 -1.74 -9.24
N LYS A 45 -6.90 -0.51 -9.27
CA LYS A 45 -6.77 0.40 -10.41
C LYS A 45 -5.55 1.27 -10.22
N ILE A 46 -4.53 1.05 -11.05
CA ILE A 46 -3.22 1.71 -10.90
C ILE A 46 -2.93 2.54 -12.15
N GLY A 47 -2.72 3.84 -11.98
CA GLY A 47 -2.40 4.79 -13.04
C GLY A 47 -1.03 4.58 -13.68
N SER A 48 -0.63 5.49 -14.56
CA SER A 48 0.66 5.45 -15.26
C SER A 48 1.81 5.93 -14.38
N HIS A 49 3.04 5.54 -14.73
CA HIS A 49 4.25 5.96 -14.01
C HIS A 49 4.22 5.66 -12.50
N PHE A 50 3.50 4.61 -12.11
CA PHE A 50 3.52 4.09 -10.75
C PHE A 50 4.85 3.41 -10.49
N PHE A 51 5.45 3.67 -9.32
CA PHE A 51 6.74 3.10 -8.95
C PHE A 51 6.76 2.61 -7.49
N ILE A 52 7.34 1.44 -7.27
CA ILE A 52 7.61 0.91 -5.92
C ILE A 52 9.12 0.78 -5.75
N ASP A 53 9.66 1.45 -4.74
CA ASP A 53 11.06 1.32 -4.38
C ASP A 53 11.24 0.23 -3.31
N HIS A 54 12.23 -0.66 -3.51
CA HIS A 54 12.47 -1.89 -2.74
C HIS A 54 11.29 -2.86 -2.75
N GLY A 55 10.17 -2.51 -2.19
CA GLY A 55 8.86 -3.11 -2.34
C GLY A 55 8.47 -4.22 -1.37
N THR A 56 9.39 -4.95 -0.79
CA THR A 56 9.08 -6.07 0.13
C THR A 56 8.08 -5.66 1.21
N GLY A 57 7.03 -6.46 1.38
CA GLY A 57 5.98 -6.21 2.37
C GLY A 57 4.95 -5.15 1.96
N THR A 58 5.01 -4.64 0.72
CA THR A 58 3.97 -3.75 0.19
C THR A 58 2.70 -4.53 -0.11
N VAL A 59 1.56 -4.01 0.34
CA VAL A 59 0.23 -4.59 0.12
C VAL A 59 -0.72 -3.55 -0.47
N VAL A 60 -1.32 -3.85 -1.62
CA VAL A 60 -2.33 -3.02 -2.28
C VAL A 60 -3.61 -3.82 -2.47
N GLY A 61 -4.65 -3.43 -1.74
CA GLY A 61 -5.93 -4.15 -1.71
C GLY A 61 -6.80 -3.93 -2.95
N GLU A 62 -7.78 -4.79 -3.12
CA GLU A 62 -8.63 -4.98 -4.31
C GLU A 62 -9.26 -3.69 -4.87
N THR A 63 -9.85 -2.87 -4.01
CA THR A 63 -10.59 -1.68 -4.45
C THR A 63 -9.77 -0.39 -4.34
N THR A 64 -8.44 -0.52 -4.21
CA THR A 64 -7.52 0.63 -4.21
C THR A 64 -7.55 1.31 -5.57
N ILE A 65 -7.53 2.65 -5.54
CA ILE A 65 -7.33 3.46 -6.73
C ILE A 65 -6.02 4.23 -6.53
N ILE A 66 -5.12 4.12 -7.47
CA ILE A 66 -3.83 4.83 -7.49
C ILE A 66 -3.77 5.65 -8.77
N GLY A 67 -3.53 6.95 -8.63
CA GLY A 67 -3.37 7.89 -9.72
C GLY A 67 -2.05 7.72 -10.49
N ASN A 68 -1.69 8.76 -11.23
CA ASN A 68 -0.49 8.78 -12.03
C ASN A 68 0.71 9.32 -11.24
N ASN A 69 1.93 8.92 -11.62
CA ASN A 69 3.18 9.40 -11.02
C ASN A 69 3.26 9.18 -9.49
N VAL A 70 2.60 8.15 -8.98
CA VAL A 70 2.62 7.80 -7.55
C VAL A 70 3.85 6.95 -7.28
N LYS A 71 4.56 7.28 -6.19
CA LYS A 71 5.71 6.54 -5.68
C LYS A 71 5.43 6.00 -4.29
N ILE A 72 5.66 4.72 -4.07
CA ILE A 72 5.57 4.11 -2.74
C ILE A 72 6.83 3.32 -2.42
N TYR A 73 7.08 3.12 -1.13
CA TYR A 73 8.22 2.36 -0.64
C TYR A 73 7.78 1.02 -0.03
N HIS A 74 8.77 0.23 0.39
CA HIS A 74 8.53 -1.07 1.02
C HIS A 74 7.66 -0.98 2.28
N GLY A 75 6.94 -2.05 2.58
CA GLY A 75 6.11 -2.16 3.78
C GLY A 75 4.87 -1.26 3.79
N VAL A 76 4.57 -0.55 2.70
CA VAL A 76 3.36 0.27 2.61
C VAL A 76 2.13 -0.62 2.50
N THR A 77 1.10 -0.35 3.30
CA THR A 77 -0.18 -1.05 3.24
C THR A 77 -1.31 -0.10 2.84
N LEU A 78 -1.97 -0.39 1.73
CA LEU A 78 -3.22 0.25 1.29
C LEU A 78 -4.36 -0.75 1.50
N GLY A 79 -4.98 -0.71 2.69
CA GLY A 79 -5.85 -1.75 3.20
C GLY A 79 -7.29 -1.31 3.52
N ALA A 80 -8.11 -2.28 3.95
CA ALA A 80 -9.44 -2.04 4.50
C ALA A 80 -9.38 -1.79 6.01
N LYS A 81 -10.32 -0.98 6.56
CA LYS A 81 -10.41 -0.73 8.03
C LYS A 81 -10.83 -1.97 8.81
N SER A 82 -11.59 -2.88 8.20
CA SER A 82 -12.06 -4.11 8.82
C SER A 82 -12.20 -5.21 7.77
N THR A 83 -11.89 -6.43 8.19
CA THR A 83 -12.09 -7.65 7.37
C THR A 83 -13.26 -8.49 7.87
N SER A 84 -13.95 -8.09 8.97
CA SER A 84 -14.98 -8.89 9.62
C SER A 84 -16.30 -9.05 8.84
N ARG A 85 -16.49 -8.32 7.75
CA ARG A 85 -17.67 -8.38 6.88
C ARG A 85 -17.32 -8.44 5.39
N VAL A 86 -16.28 -9.18 5.05
CA VAL A 86 -15.76 -9.24 3.67
C VAL A 86 -16.83 -9.71 2.67
N GLU A 87 -17.69 -10.65 3.07
CA GLU A 87 -18.75 -11.16 2.19
C GLU A 87 -19.87 -10.14 1.95
N GLU A 88 -20.26 -9.38 2.98
CA GLU A 88 -21.28 -8.32 2.86
C GLU A 88 -20.77 -7.11 2.07
N LEU A 89 -19.45 -6.89 2.07
CA LEU A 89 -18.77 -5.77 1.42
C LEU A 89 -18.20 -6.12 0.04
N ARG A 90 -18.51 -7.31 -0.47
CA ARG A 90 -18.02 -7.75 -1.78
C ARG A 90 -18.50 -6.78 -2.87
N GLY A 91 -17.56 -6.19 -3.61
CA GLY A 91 -17.84 -5.18 -4.63
C GLY A 91 -17.97 -3.74 -4.11
N SER A 92 -17.94 -3.49 -2.79
CA SER A 92 -17.92 -2.13 -2.24
C SER A 92 -16.50 -1.58 -2.14
N LYS A 93 -16.35 -0.25 -2.29
CA LYS A 93 -15.10 0.48 -2.08
C LYS A 93 -14.69 0.37 -0.60
N ARG A 94 -13.56 -0.33 -0.31
CA ARG A 94 -13.07 -0.55 1.06
C ARG A 94 -11.58 -0.24 1.26
N HIS A 95 -10.85 0.04 0.18
CA HIS A 95 -9.45 0.42 0.18
C HIS A 95 -9.27 1.87 -0.25
N PRO A 96 -8.20 2.56 0.14
CA PRO A 96 -8.03 3.99 -0.08
C PRO A 96 -7.90 4.38 -1.56
N THR A 97 -8.02 5.69 -1.79
CA THR A 97 -7.68 6.33 -3.06
C THR A 97 -6.43 7.18 -2.85
N ILE A 98 -5.46 7.00 -3.71
CA ILE A 98 -4.21 7.75 -3.76
C ILE A 98 -4.22 8.56 -5.06
N GLU A 99 -4.24 9.89 -4.95
CA GLU A 99 -4.29 10.77 -6.11
C GLU A 99 -2.90 10.92 -6.79
N ASP A 100 -2.85 11.71 -7.87
CA ASP A 100 -1.66 11.88 -8.69
C ASP A 100 -0.48 12.50 -7.91
N GLY A 101 0.74 12.09 -8.21
CA GLY A 101 1.96 12.67 -7.69
C GLY A 101 2.27 12.38 -6.22
N VAL A 102 1.49 11.53 -5.55
CA VAL A 102 1.67 11.21 -4.14
C VAL A 102 2.93 10.36 -3.93
N THR A 103 3.66 10.66 -2.84
CA THR A 103 4.78 9.83 -2.36
C THR A 103 4.45 9.25 -0.98
N ILE A 104 4.60 7.93 -0.80
CA ILE A 104 4.33 7.24 0.46
C ILE A 104 5.59 6.52 0.93
N TYR A 105 6.13 6.94 2.06
CA TYR A 105 7.38 6.43 2.62
C TYR A 105 7.21 5.09 3.36
N PRO A 106 8.33 4.40 3.67
CA PRO A 106 8.32 3.02 4.17
C PRO A 106 7.42 2.80 5.39
N GLY A 107 6.74 1.65 5.42
CA GLY A 107 5.96 1.19 6.56
C GLY A 107 4.67 1.97 6.82
N ALA A 108 4.31 2.95 5.99
CA ALA A 108 3.06 3.67 6.16
C ALA A 108 1.86 2.76 5.91
N THR A 109 0.81 2.91 6.73
CA THR A 109 -0.43 2.15 6.64
C THR A 109 -1.60 3.10 6.43
N ILE A 110 -2.33 2.95 5.31
CA ILE A 110 -3.46 3.78 4.93
C ILE A 110 -4.67 2.88 4.73
N LEU A 111 -5.74 3.10 5.50
CA LEU A 111 -6.89 2.21 5.53
C LEU A 111 -8.19 2.93 5.23
N GLY A 112 -9.09 2.21 4.54
CA GLY A 112 -10.50 2.58 4.38
C GLY A 112 -10.88 3.14 3.01
N GLY A 113 -12.05 2.73 2.53
CA GLY A 113 -12.55 3.10 1.19
C GLY A 113 -12.88 4.57 1.00
N GLU A 114 -13.14 5.29 2.09
CA GLU A 114 -13.42 6.73 2.10
C GLU A 114 -12.14 7.56 2.24
N THR A 115 -11.01 6.92 2.58
CA THR A 115 -9.73 7.61 2.78
C THR A 115 -9.14 7.99 1.42
N VAL A 116 -8.90 9.28 1.23
CA VAL A 116 -8.28 9.85 0.04
C VAL A 116 -7.00 10.56 0.43
N ILE A 117 -5.90 10.24 -0.21
CA ILE A 117 -4.66 10.99 -0.11
C ILE A 117 -4.59 11.92 -1.33
N GLY A 118 -4.73 13.22 -1.06
CA GLY A 118 -4.81 14.25 -2.09
C GLY A 118 -3.50 14.41 -2.86
N SER A 119 -3.63 14.91 -4.08
CA SER A 119 -2.55 15.03 -5.06
C SER A 119 -1.30 15.72 -4.51
N ASN A 120 -0.13 15.32 -5.00
CA ASN A 120 1.19 15.86 -4.64
C ASN A 120 1.54 15.77 -3.14
N SER A 121 0.76 15.04 -2.35
CA SER A 121 1.03 14.91 -0.91
C SER A 121 2.12 13.90 -0.63
N THR A 122 2.79 14.07 0.50
CA THR A 122 3.82 13.17 1.00
C THR A 122 3.37 12.56 2.33
N ILE A 123 3.39 11.24 2.43
CA ILE A 123 3.12 10.50 3.66
C ILE A 123 4.44 9.96 4.20
N GLY A 124 4.79 10.37 5.41
CA GLY A 124 6.02 9.94 6.10
C GLY A 124 6.03 8.48 6.47
N GLY A 125 7.22 7.98 6.80
CA GLY A 125 7.42 6.59 7.19
C GLY A 125 6.66 6.22 8.48
N ASN A 126 6.13 4.99 8.52
CA ASN A 126 5.39 4.42 9.66
C ASN A 126 4.15 5.24 10.09
N VAL A 127 3.65 6.13 9.24
CA VAL A 127 2.42 6.87 9.50
C VAL A 127 1.22 5.94 9.36
N PHE A 128 0.27 6.01 10.31
CA PHE A 128 -0.98 5.25 10.28
C PHE A 128 -2.16 6.19 10.03
N LEU A 129 -2.85 6.03 8.91
CA LEU A 129 -3.95 6.89 8.47
C LEU A 129 -5.25 6.10 8.27
N ILE A 130 -6.33 6.64 8.83
CA ILE A 130 -7.70 6.18 8.60
C ILE A 130 -8.63 7.33 8.14
N HIS A 131 -8.04 8.49 7.87
CA HIS A 131 -8.70 9.70 7.40
C HIS A 131 -7.98 10.28 6.20
N SER A 132 -8.69 11.06 5.41
CA SER A 132 -8.14 11.70 4.22
C SER A 132 -7.12 12.79 4.54
N VAL A 133 -6.19 12.99 3.61
CA VAL A 133 -5.17 14.06 3.64
C VAL A 133 -5.44 14.99 2.46
N PRO A 134 -5.52 16.31 2.66
CA PRO A 134 -5.72 17.26 1.56
C PRO A 134 -4.57 17.22 0.54
N PRO A 135 -4.79 17.72 -0.69
CA PRO A 135 -3.70 17.90 -1.65
C PRO A 135 -2.56 18.77 -1.12
N ASP A 136 -1.38 18.61 -1.71
CA ASP A 136 -0.16 19.39 -1.43
C ASP A 136 0.26 19.39 0.06
N SER A 137 0.00 18.28 0.77
CA SER A 137 0.20 18.15 2.21
C SER A 137 1.37 17.24 2.56
N LEU A 138 1.99 17.48 3.71
CA LEU A 138 2.97 16.61 4.35
C LEU A 138 2.37 16.03 5.63
N ALA A 139 2.13 14.71 5.64
CA ALA A 139 1.68 13.97 6.82
C ALA A 139 2.86 13.19 7.41
N ILE A 140 3.30 13.57 8.60
CA ILE A 140 4.37 12.90 9.34
C ILE A 140 3.89 12.55 10.74
N ALA A 141 4.46 11.50 11.34
CA ALA A 141 4.27 11.23 12.76
C ALA A 141 5.04 12.27 13.59
N GLU A 142 4.46 12.69 14.69
CA GLU A 142 5.20 13.49 15.67
C GLU A 142 6.34 12.66 16.28
N ASP A 143 7.40 13.33 16.74
CA ASP A 143 8.54 12.67 17.39
C ASP A 143 8.08 11.82 18.57
N ILE A 144 8.27 10.51 18.45
CA ILE A 144 8.07 9.58 19.57
C ILE A 144 9.23 9.81 20.53
N SER A 145 8.94 10.25 21.75
CA SER A 145 9.96 10.37 22.79
C SER A 145 10.56 9.00 23.12
N VAL A 146 11.82 8.81 22.81
CA VAL A 146 12.55 7.59 23.12
C VAL A 146 13.22 7.74 24.48
N ASN A 147 12.82 6.92 25.46
CA ASN A 147 13.51 6.83 26.74
C ASN A 147 14.80 6.04 26.57
N ILE A 148 15.94 6.71 26.69
CA ILE A 148 17.26 6.06 26.64
C ILE A 148 17.74 5.89 28.09
N THR A 149 17.83 4.63 28.56
CA THR A 149 18.37 4.28 29.89
C THR A 149 19.72 3.58 29.70
N GLN A 150 20.72 4.05 30.41
CA GLN A 150 22.01 3.35 30.44
C GLN A 150 21.85 2.01 31.15
N LYS A 151 22.26 0.92 30.51
CA LYS A 151 22.33 -0.38 31.20
C LYS A 151 23.39 -0.30 32.29
N ALA A 152 23.07 -0.73 33.52
CA ALA A 152 24.06 -0.91 34.54
C ALA A 152 25.16 -1.89 34.03
N SER A 153 26.42 -1.52 34.16
CA SER A 153 27.52 -2.40 33.82
C SER A 153 27.38 -3.65 34.72
N GLN A 154 27.19 -4.80 34.11
CA GLN A 154 27.36 -6.07 34.84
C GLN A 154 28.84 -6.16 35.19
N THR A 155 29.13 -5.92 36.45
CA THR A 155 30.43 -6.28 37.01
C THR A 155 30.46 -7.79 37.04
N GLU A 156 31.26 -8.40 36.15
CA GLU A 156 31.57 -9.83 36.24
C GLU A 156 32.19 -10.11 37.61
N ILE A 157 31.62 -11.08 38.31
CA ILE A 157 32.16 -11.69 39.54
C ILE A 157 33.03 -12.86 39.12
#